data_57caf4abc910b7f027c0e354890587e5
#
_entry.id   57caf4abc910b7f027c0e354890587e5
#
_cell.length_a   1.000
_cell.length_b   1.000
_cell.length_c   1.000
_cell.angle_alpha   90.00
_cell.angle_beta   90.00
_cell.angle_gamma   90.00
#
_symmetry.space_group_name_H-M   'P 1'
#
loop_
_entity.id
_entity.type
_entity.pdbx_description
1 polymer ?
#
loop_
_entity_poly.entity_id
_entity_poly.type
_entity_poly.pdbx_seq_one_letter_code
_entity_poly.pdbx_strand_id
1 'polypeptide(L)'
;MQMGIVHERDTDRVRLSLPKTLKKYMEETYQIHENFLYLENKIFRGMDQIKQLRIYPPEKGSCKIIVVYEVPDQEELPQNGHELSIDLGLHNLMTCYDSGNGKTFILGRKYLALERYFHKEIARVQAQWYGQQSGKGVKYLATSKHIRKLYKRKQDSVTDYLHKVTRYLAEYCREQGITCVVTGDIRNIRREKDLGHRTNQKFHSLPYNRIYIMLEYKLKRYGIRFIKQEESYTSQCSPLAPKVGKRYAEPSKRKERGLYRDGNRTYNADAVGAYNILRKYHSVSGVKRELSVTGLKTPEIIKVAV
;
A
#
# COMPACT_ATOMS: atom_id res chain seq x y z
N MET A 1 9.86 -22.25 24.58
CA MET A 1 9.02 -21.83 25.73
C MET A 1 9.07 -20.31 25.85
N GLN A 2 7.98 -19.61 25.53
CA GLN A 2 7.94 -18.14 25.58
C GLN A 2 7.59 -17.70 27.00
N MET A 3 8.54 -17.79 27.91
CA MET A 3 8.28 -17.55 29.34
C MET A 3 8.21 -16.06 29.75
N GLY A 4 8.15 -15.13 28.81
CA GLY A 4 8.26 -13.72 29.15
C GLY A 4 7.05 -12.84 28.86
N ILE A 5 6.10 -13.31 28.03
CA ILE A 5 4.94 -12.53 27.59
C ILE A 5 3.67 -13.24 28.02
N VAL A 6 2.84 -12.58 28.83
CA VAL A 6 1.51 -13.06 29.20
C VAL A 6 0.49 -12.04 28.73
N HIS A 7 -0.37 -12.45 27.79
CA HIS A 7 -1.53 -11.71 27.36
C HIS A 7 -2.74 -12.16 28.21
N GLU A 8 -3.31 -11.24 28.96
CA GLU A 8 -4.55 -11.48 29.66
C GLU A 8 -5.68 -11.35 28.65
N ARG A 9 -6.22 -12.51 28.20
CA ARG A 9 -7.26 -12.56 27.15
C ARG A 9 -8.41 -11.63 27.48
N ASP A 10 -8.98 -11.03 26.45
CA ASP A 10 -10.10 -10.08 26.53
C ASP A 10 -9.81 -8.80 27.32
N THR A 11 -8.56 -8.56 27.68
CA THR A 11 -8.12 -7.31 28.30
C THR A 11 -7.24 -6.48 27.36
N ASP A 12 -7.05 -5.22 27.74
CA ASP A 12 -6.12 -4.32 27.07
C ASP A 12 -4.67 -4.47 27.55
N ARG A 13 -4.37 -5.53 28.35
CA ARG A 13 -3.15 -5.64 29.13
C ARG A 13 -2.26 -6.80 28.74
N VAL A 14 -0.97 -6.51 28.54
CA VAL A 14 0.08 -7.52 28.33
C VAL A 14 1.15 -7.33 29.38
N ARG A 15 1.52 -8.42 30.05
CA ARG A 15 2.57 -8.48 31.07
C ARG A 15 3.85 -9.07 30.48
N LEU A 16 4.97 -8.39 30.71
CA LEU A 16 6.31 -8.84 30.33
C LEU A 16 7.13 -9.14 31.57
N SER A 17 7.76 -10.31 31.61
CA SER A 17 8.73 -10.63 32.66
C SER A 17 10.05 -9.92 32.37
N LEU A 18 10.61 -9.23 33.39
CA LEU A 18 11.89 -8.57 33.26
C LEU A 18 13.04 -9.57 33.50
N PRO A 19 14.14 -9.55 32.70
CA PRO A 19 15.33 -10.35 32.95
C PRO A 19 15.98 -10.03 34.27
N LYS A 20 16.59 -11.05 34.91
CA LYS A 20 17.26 -10.87 36.23
C LYS A 20 18.29 -9.74 36.25
N THR A 21 19.09 -9.63 35.19
CA THR A 21 20.10 -8.56 35.05
C THR A 21 19.46 -7.17 34.98
N LEU A 22 18.34 -7.02 34.29
CA LEU A 22 17.63 -5.74 34.18
C LEU A 22 16.97 -5.37 35.52
N LYS A 23 16.37 -6.34 36.24
CA LYS A 23 15.82 -6.13 37.60
C LYS A 23 16.87 -5.59 38.54
N LYS A 24 18.04 -6.28 38.60
CA LYS A 24 19.16 -5.87 39.41
C LYS A 24 19.63 -4.44 39.09
N TYR A 25 19.79 -4.13 37.81
CA TYR A 25 20.16 -2.79 37.38
C TYR A 25 19.13 -1.71 37.75
N MET A 26 17.84 -2.01 37.62
CA MET A 26 16.74 -1.10 37.98
C MET A 26 16.70 -0.86 39.48
N GLU A 27 16.91 -1.90 40.29
CA GLU A 27 16.98 -1.83 41.74
C GLU A 27 18.19 -1.00 42.21
N GLU A 28 19.39 -1.32 41.71
CA GLU A 28 20.64 -0.65 42.11
C GLU A 28 20.71 0.82 41.64
N THR A 29 20.17 1.12 40.47
CA THR A 29 20.31 2.46 39.86
C THR A 29 19.14 3.40 40.14
N TYR A 30 17.93 2.84 40.18
CA TYR A 30 16.69 3.63 40.24
C TYR A 30 15.80 3.29 41.45
N GLN A 31 16.18 2.31 42.29
CA GLN A 31 15.37 1.80 43.40
C GLN A 31 13.97 1.30 42.96
N ILE A 32 13.90 0.74 41.75
CA ILE A 32 12.67 0.18 41.16
C ILE A 32 12.68 -1.34 41.38
N HIS A 33 11.72 -1.84 42.17
CA HIS A 33 11.59 -3.26 42.55
C HIS A 33 10.58 -4.04 41.70
N GLU A 34 10.18 -3.50 40.55
CA GLU A 34 9.17 -4.11 39.69
C GLU A 34 9.67 -5.41 39.04
N ASN A 35 8.85 -6.45 39.11
CA ASN A 35 9.15 -7.74 38.51
C ASN A 35 8.66 -7.86 37.08
N PHE A 36 7.73 -7.01 36.67
CA PHE A 36 7.02 -7.07 35.42
C PHE A 36 6.88 -5.66 34.80
N LEU A 37 6.91 -5.61 33.49
CA LEU A 37 6.47 -4.43 32.75
C LEU A 37 5.06 -4.70 32.19
N TYR A 38 4.13 -3.80 32.45
CA TYR A 38 2.79 -3.86 31.94
C TYR A 38 2.62 -2.89 30.78
N LEU A 39 2.06 -3.39 29.69
CA LEU A 39 1.67 -2.60 28.53
C LEU A 39 0.15 -2.63 28.42
N GLU A 40 -0.48 -1.45 28.36
CA GLU A 40 -1.92 -1.32 28.24
C GLU A 40 -2.28 -0.61 26.92
N ASN A 41 -3.03 -1.30 26.06
CA ASN A 41 -3.52 -0.73 24.82
C ASN A 41 -4.70 -1.55 24.29
N LYS A 42 -5.74 -0.87 23.82
CA LYS A 42 -6.94 -1.48 23.23
C LYS A 42 -6.64 -2.42 22.05
N ILE A 43 -5.51 -2.24 21.36
CA ILE A 43 -5.11 -3.12 20.27
C ILE A 43 -4.89 -4.57 20.70
N PHE A 44 -4.58 -4.81 21.99
CA PHE A 44 -4.31 -6.17 22.49
C PHE A 44 -5.57 -7.03 22.53
N ARG A 45 -6.77 -6.46 22.67
CA ARG A 45 -8.04 -7.23 22.72
C ARG A 45 -8.27 -8.14 21.54
N GLY A 46 -7.81 -7.75 20.36
CA GLY A 46 -8.00 -8.49 19.13
C GLY A 46 -6.83 -9.39 18.74
N MET A 47 -5.89 -9.67 19.66
CA MET A 47 -4.68 -10.44 19.38
C MET A 47 -4.70 -11.77 20.14
N ASP A 48 -4.89 -12.89 19.44
CA ASP A 48 -5.00 -14.20 20.11
C ASP A 48 -3.64 -14.69 20.65
N GLN A 49 -2.61 -14.72 19.85
CA GLN A 49 -1.30 -15.25 20.21
C GLN A 49 -0.19 -14.26 19.92
N ILE A 50 0.25 -13.53 20.93
CA ILE A 50 1.41 -12.66 20.81
C ILE A 50 2.68 -13.51 20.84
N LYS A 51 3.43 -13.53 19.74
CA LYS A 51 4.68 -14.29 19.58
C LYS A 51 5.90 -13.50 19.98
N GLN A 52 5.89 -12.18 19.78
CA GLN A 52 7.03 -11.33 20.06
C GLN A 52 6.60 -9.88 20.31
N LEU A 53 7.28 -9.25 21.26
CA LEU A 53 7.26 -7.81 21.47
C LEU A 53 8.67 -7.23 21.26
N ARG A 54 8.77 -6.20 20.43
CA ARG A 54 10.01 -5.45 20.20
C ARG A 54 9.83 -4.04 20.73
N ILE A 55 10.56 -3.71 21.77
CA ILE A 55 10.54 -2.38 22.40
C ILE A 55 11.78 -1.65 21.91
N TYR A 56 11.61 -0.52 21.23
CA TYR A 56 12.71 0.30 20.76
C TYR A 56 13.08 1.33 21.82
N PRO A 57 14.34 1.77 21.87
CA PRO A 57 14.73 2.85 22.75
C PRO A 57 13.84 4.09 22.58
N PRO A 58 13.55 4.82 23.67
CA PRO A 58 12.74 6.01 23.59
C PRO A 58 13.41 7.08 22.73
N GLU A 59 12.65 7.62 21.80
CA GLU A 59 13.07 8.75 20.97
C GLU A 59 12.09 9.91 21.17
N LYS A 60 12.57 11.05 21.65
CA LYS A 60 11.79 12.29 21.88
C LYS A 60 10.55 12.10 22.77
N GLY A 61 10.71 11.33 23.85
CA GLY A 61 9.64 11.10 24.83
C GLY A 61 8.60 10.05 24.40
N SER A 62 8.82 9.35 23.29
CA SER A 62 7.96 8.26 22.84
C SER A 62 8.76 6.99 22.59
N CYS A 63 8.20 5.84 22.96
CA CYS A 63 8.76 4.53 22.72
C CYS A 63 7.93 3.83 21.63
N LYS A 64 8.62 3.24 20.64
CA LYS A 64 7.98 2.43 19.61
C LYS A 64 7.94 0.97 20.05
N ILE A 65 6.74 0.40 20.09
CA ILE A 65 6.55 -1.02 20.39
C ILE A 65 5.99 -1.69 19.14
N ILE A 66 6.62 -2.79 18.71
CA ILE A 66 6.11 -3.66 17.63
C ILE A 66 5.61 -4.95 18.27
N VAL A 67 4.37 -5.28 18.00
CA VAL A 67 3.73 -6.51 18.44
C VAL A 67 3.66 -7.45 17.24
N VAL A 68 4.25 -8.64 17.37
CA VAL A 68 4.12 -9.74 16.40
C VAL A 68 3.18 -10.77 16.99
N TYR A 69 2.08 -11.00 16.34
CA TYR A 69 1.06 -11.95 16.78
C TYR A 69 0.64 -12.88 15.63
N GLU A 70 0.14 -14.03 15.98
CA GLU A 70 -0.36 -15.00 15.01
C GLU A 70 -1.79 -14.68 14.62
N VAL A 71 -2.07 -14.82 13.36
CA VAL A 71 -3.42 -14.76 12.81
C VAL A 71 -3.67 -16.10 12.13
N PRO A 72 -4.78 -16.81 12.44
CA PRO A 72 -5.10 -18.06 11.76
C PRO A 72 -5.17 -17.85 10.25
N ASP A 73 -4.57 -18.77 9.49
CA ASP A 73 -4.71 -18.79 8.04
C ASP A 73 -6.16 -19.10 7.69
N GLN A 74 -6.71 -18.30 6.79
CA GLN A 74 -8.00 -18.57 6.17
C GLN A 74 -7.78 -19.42 4.93
N GLU A 75 -8.60 -20.45 4.75
CA GLU A 75 -8.64 -21.21 3.50
C GLU A 75 -9.05 -20.29 2.35
N GLU A 76 -8.50 -20.56 1.17
CA GLU A 76 -8.88 -19.82 -0.03
C GLU A 76 -10.35 -20.07 -0.37
N LEU A 77 -11.06 -18.99 -0.67
CA LEU A 77 -12.45 -19.08 -1.12
C LEU A 77 -12.53 -19.86 -2.44
N PRO A 78 -13.56 -20.71 -2.61
CA PRO A 78 -13.80 -21.39 -3.87
C PRO A 78 -14.03 -20.35 -4.97
N GLN A 79 -13.47 -20.62 -6.15
CA GLN A 79 -13.57 -19.73 -7.30
C GLN A 79 -15.03 -19.61 -7.77
N ASN A 80 -15.61 -18.44 -7.64
CA ASN A 80 -16.96 -18.14 -8.14
C ASN A 80 -16.95 -17.35 -9.47
N GLY A 81 -15.75 -17.03 -9.98
CA GLY A 81 -15.56 -16.20 -11.16
C GLY A 81 -15.76 -14.71 -10.93
N HIS A 82 -16.06 -14.25 -9.71
CA HIS A 82 -16.09 -12.84 -9.37
C HIS A 82 -14.68 -12.37 -8.99
N GLU A 83 -14.11 -11.56 -9.84
CA GLU A 83 -12.71 -11.14 -9.77
C GLU A 83 -12.62 -9.61 -9.85
N LEU A 84 -11.57 -9.05 -9.25
CA LEU A 84 -11.27 -7.63 -9.32
C LEU A 84 -9.86 -7.46 -9.87
N SER A 85 -9.67 -6.56 -10.82
CA SER A 85 -8.34 -6.20 -11.28
C SER A 85 -7.95 -4.78 -10.88
N ILE A 86 -6.64 -4.56 -10.72
CA ILE A 86 -6.06 -3.30 -10.25
C ILE A 86 -4.94 -2.87 -11.21
N ASP A 87 -5.08 -1.68 -11.77
CA ASP A 87 -3.99 -0.93 -12.41
C ASP A 87 -3.40 0.06 -11.40
N LEU A 88 -2.10 -0.05 -11.12
CA LEU A 88 -1.38 0.81 -10.19
C LEU A 88 -0.75 2.00 -10.92
N GLY A 89 -1.17 3.19 -10.60
CA GLY A 89 -0.75 4.39 -11.29
C GLY A 89 -0.22 5.50 -10.37
N LEU A 90 0.43 6.49 -10.99
CA LEU A 90 0.99 7.64 -10.28
C LEU A 90 -0.07 8.63 -9.81
N HIS A 91 -1.07 8.91 -10.64
CA HIS A 91 -2.13 9.89 -10.34
C HIS A 91 -3.31 9.26 -9.64
N ASN A 92 -3.71 8.11 -10.11
CA ASN A 92 -4.70 7.23 -9.52
C ASN A 92 -3.92 6.06 -8.93
N LEU A 93 -3.79 6.02 -7.60
CA LEU A 93 -2.94 5.01 -6.95
C LEU A 93 -3.38 3.60 -7.30
N MET A 94 -4.70 3.38 -7.33
CA MET A 94 -5.34 2.14 -7.76
C MET A 94 -6.56 2.48 -8.59
N THR A 95 -6.59 2.00 -9.83
CA THR A 95 -7.80 1.97 -10.65
C THR A 95 -8.27 0.53 -10.71
N CYS A 96 -9.48 0.29 -10.23
CA CYS A 96 -10.04 -1.03 -10.05
C CYS A 96 -11.15 -1.29 -11.08
N TYR A 97 -11.21 -2.53 -11.59
CA TYR A 97 -12.30 -3.03 -12.39
C TYR A 97 -12.89 -4.28 -11.74
N ASP A 98 -14.20 -4.27 -11.50
CA ASP A 98 -14.96 -5.36 -10.89
C ASP A 98 -15.67 -6.16 -11.99
N SER A 99 -15.33 -7.46 -12.12
CA SER A 99 -15.85 -8.33 -13.17
C SER A 99 -17.32 -8.74 -12.96
N GLY A 100 -17.82 -8.64 -11.73
CA GLY A 100 -19.19 -9.06 -11.43
C GLY A 100 -20.25 -8.11 -11.96
N ASN A 101 -19.97 -6.81 -11.88
CA ASN A 101 -20.90 -5.75 -12.26
C ASN A 101 -20.37 -4.83 -13.37
N GLY A 102 -19.13 -5.01 -13.83
CA GLY A 102 -18.47 -4.17 -14.82
C GLY A 102 -18.12 -2.77 -14.32
N LYS A 103 -18.22 -2.50 -13.01
CA LYS A 103 -17.95 -1.21 -12.40
C LYS A 103 -16.46 -0.93 -12.37
N THR A 104 -16.09 0.33 -12.60
CA THR A 104 -14.72 0.81 -12.37
C THR A 104 -14.71 1.91 -11.33
N PHE A 105 -13.69 1.90 -10.48
CA PHE A 105 -13.50 2.92 -9.47
C PHE A 105 -12.02 3.21 -9.20
N ILE A 106 -11.75 4.39 -8.66
CA ILE A 106 -10.41 4.90 -8.39
C ILE A 106 -10.26 5.12 -6.89
N LEU A 107 -9.19 4.54 -6.33
CA LEU A 107 -8.77 4.71 -4.96
C LEU A 107 -7.42 5.42 -4.88
N GLY A 108 -7.20 6.14 -3.79
CA GLY A 108 -5.88 6.65 -3.45
C GLY A 108 -5.44 7.92 -4.18
N ARG A 109 -6.34 8.71 -4.79
CA ARG A 109 -5.99 9.98 -5.50
C ARG A 109 -5.27 11.00 -4.63
N LYS A 110 -5.50 11.00 -3.32
CA LYS A 110 -4.82 11.92 -2.39
C LYS A 110 -3.34 11.59 -2.16
N TYR A 111 -2.88 10.38 -2.51
CA TYR A 111 -1.49 9.96 -2.31
C TYR A 111 -0.49 10.96 -2.89
N LEU A 112 -0.66 11.32 -4.16
CA LEU A 112 0.26 12.24 -4.84
C LEU A 112 0.22 13.66 -4.25
N ALA A 113 -0.94 14.12 -3.79
CA ALA A 113 -1.07 15.42 -3.12
C ALA A 113 -0.34 15.42 -1.77
N LEU A 114 -0.46 14.35 -1.00
CA LEU A 114 0.24 14.15 0.27
C LEU A 114 1.76 14.13 0.08
N GLU A 115 2.26 13.38 -0.90
CA GLU A 115 3.68 13.35 -1.27
C GLU A 115 4.21 14.74 -1.66
N ARG A 116 3.47 15.47 -2.51
CA ARG A 116 3.85 16.81 -2.96
C ARG A 116 3.86 17.83 -1.83
N TYR A 117 2.91 17.76 -0.92
CA TYR A 117 2.86 18.63 0.25
C TYR A 117 4.12 18.48 1.09
N PHE A 118 4.44 17.25 1.49
CA PHE A 118 5.63 17.00 2.29
C PHE A 118 6.94 17.31 1.56
N HIS A 119 7.03 17.03 0.26
CA HIS A 119 8.22 17.37 -0.52
C HIS A 119 8.47 18.89 -0.54
N LYS A 120 7.43 19.70 -0.76
CA LYS A 120 7.54 21.16 -0.74
C LYS A 120 7.95 21.67 0.64
N GLU A 121 7.30 21.18 1.69
CA GLU A 121 7.57 21.61 3.05
C GLU A 121 8.98 21.23 3.52
N ILE A 122 9.40 20.00 3.24
CA ILE A 122 10.77 19.55 3.54
C ILE A 122 11.78 20.38 2.78
N ALA A 123 11.60 20.60 1.48
CA ALA A 123 12.52 21.39 0.66
C ALA A 123 12.63 22.83 1.16
N ARG A 124 11.51 23.47 1.55
CA ARG A 124 11.47 24.82 2.11
C ARG A 124 12.30 24.91 3.40
N VAL A 125 12.07 23.98 4.34
CA VAL A 125 12.78 23.99 5.63
C VAL A 125 14.26 23.60 5.47
N GLN A 126 14.58 22.70 4.54
CA GLN A 126 15.97 22.36 4.21
C GLN A 126 16.73 23.55 3.63
N ALA A 127 16.13 24.27 2.68
CA ALA A 127 16.75 25.45 2.08
C ALA A 127 17.09 26.52 3.13
N GLN A 128 16.16 26.80 4.04
CA GLN A 128 16.38 27.74 5.14
C GLN A 128 17.50 27.28 6.09
N TRP A 129 17.44 26.03 6.53
CA TRP A 129 18.38 25.47 7.50
C TRP A 129 19.80 25.35 6.93
N TYR A 130 19.94 24.87 5.71
CA TYR A 130 21.24 24.72 5.05
C TYR A 130 21.83 26.07 4.66
N GLY A 131 20.99 27.04 4.24
CA GLY A 131 21.41 28.39 4.00
C GLY A 131 22.00 29.07 5.26
N GLN A 132 21.37 28.89 6.41
CA GLN A 132 21.89 29.39 7.69
C GLN A 132 23.23 28.75 8.07
N GLN A 133 23.40 27.44 7.86
CA GLN A 133 24.67 26.76 8.13
C GLN A 133 25.78 27.22 7.19
N SER A 134 25.48 27.34 5.87
CA SER A 134 26.43 27.84 4.88
C SER A 134 26.86 29.30 5.19
N GLY A 135 25.93 30.15 5.57
CA GLY A 135 26.22 31.51 5.98
C GLY A 135 27.11 31.61 7.23
N LYS A 136 27.14 30.57 8.06
CA LYS A 136 28.05 30.45 9.21
C LYS A 136 29.35 29.71 8.86
N GLY A 137 29.65 29.44 7.60
CA GLY A 137 30.87 28.77 7.16
C GLY A 137 30.93 27.28 7.50
N VAL A 138 29.78 26.61 7.80
CA VAL A 138 29.75 25.17 8.10
C VAL A 138 30.07 24.37 6.83
N LYS A 139 31.19 23.63 6.84
CA LYS A 139 31.66 22.84 5.68
C LYS A 139 30.75 21.63 5.38
N TYR A 140 30.27 20.94 6.42
CA TYR A 140 29.41 19.76 6.30
C TYR A 140 28.03 20.07 6.90
N LEU A 141 27.04 20.20 6.02
CA LEU A 141 25.69 20.58 6.41
C LEU A 141 24.97 19.43 7.13
N ALA A 142 24.50 19.66 8.33
CA ALA A 142 23.80 18.67 9.16
C ALA A 142 22.28 18.88 9.16
N THR A 143 21.54 17.77 9.14
CA THR A 143 20.07 17.79 9.19
C THR A 143 19.57 18.20 10.58
N SER A 144 18.60 19.11 10.65
CA SER A 144 18.00 19.55 11.92
C SER A 144 17.01 18.51 12.50
N LYS A 145 16.74 18.62 13.81
CA LYS A 145 15.68 17.82 14.47
C LYS A 145 14.30 18.06 13.81
N HIS A 146 14.04 19.29 13.36
CA HIS A 146 12.79 19.66 12.69
C HIS A 146 12.64 18.95 11.34
N ILE A 147 13.68 18.95 10.51
CA ILE A 147 13.69 18.25 9.22
C ILE A 147 13.44 16.74 9.42
N ARG A 148 14.14 16.12 10.39
CA ARG A 148 13.92 14.70 10.72
C ARG A 148 12.47 14.42 11.16
N LYS A 149 11.87 15.33 11.93
CA LYS A 149 10.45 15.22 12.33
C LYS A 149 9.49 15.30 11.14
N LEU A 150 9.78 16.16 10.15
CA LEU A 150 8.99 16.25 8.91
C LEU A 150 9.08 14.97 8.08
N TYR A 151 10.26 14.39 7.92
CA TYR A 151 10.41 13.09 7.24
C TYR A 151 9.63 11.99 7.94
N LYS A 152 9.68 11.94 9.28
CA LYS A 152 8.89 10.97 10.05
C LYS A 152 7.39 11.18 9.84
N ARG A 153 6.89 12.41 9.94
CA ARG A 153 5.48 12.73 9.69
C ARG A 153 5.03 12.33 8.29
N LYS A 154 5.87 12.61 7.27
CA LYS A 154 5.61 12.16 5.90
C LYS A 154 5.43 10.65 5.86
N GLN A 155 6.39 9.89 6.41
CA GLN A 155 6.35 8.44 6.40
C GLN A 155 5.11 7.90 7.13
N ASP A 156 4.77 8.45 8.29
CA ASP A 156 3.63 8.02 9.09
C ASP A 156 2.32 8.31 8.36
N SER A 157 2.14 9.53 7.82
CA SER A 157 0.94 9.92 7.07
C SER A 157 0.73 9.10 5.79
N VAL A 158 1.81 8.84 5.05
CA VAL A 158 1.76 7.99 3.84
C VAL A 158 1.40 6.56 4.22
N THR A 159 2.01 6.03 5.28
CA THR A 159 1.76 4.66 5.74
C THR A 159 0.31 4.48 6.18
N ASP A 160 -0.20 5.40 6.99
CA ASP A 160 -1.59 5.41 7.44
C ASP A 160 -2.56 5.45 6.26
N TYR A 161 -2.31 6.35 5.31
CA TYR A 161 -3.15 6.47 4.12
C TYR A 161 -3.16 5.19 3.28
N LEU A 162 -2.00 4.55 3.06
CA LEU A 162 -1.92 3.27 2.35
C LEU A 162 -2.68 2.16 3.10
N HIS A 163 -2.59 2.12 4.42
CA HIS A 163 -3.35 1.16 5.24
C HIS A 163 -4.86 1.36 5.08
N LYS A 164 -5.34 2.60 5.07
CA LYS A 164 -6.76 2.94 4.88
C LYS A 164 -7.25 2.54 3.49
N VAL A 165 -6.50 2.89 2.44
CA VAL A 165 -6.86 2.57 1.05
C VAL A 165 -6.90 1.05 0.81
N THR A 166 -5.87 0.33 1.25
CA THR A 166 -5.80 -1.13 1.07
C THR A 166 -6.79 -1.89 1.96
N ARG A 167 -7.15 -1.34 3.13
CA ARG A 167 -8.22 -1.87 3.96
C ARG A 167 -9.57 -1.72 3.30
N TYR A 168 -9.88 -0.53 2.80
CA TYR A 168 -11.12 -0.27 2.07
C TYR A 168 -11.29 -1.26 0.92
N LEU A 169 -10.23 -1.48 0.12
CA LEU A 169 -10.29 -2.42 -1.00
C LEU A 169 -10.56 -3.86 -0.53
N ALA A 170 -9.90 -4.32 0.53
CA ALA A 170 -10.10 -5.66 1.05
C ALA A 170 -11.52 -5.86 1.62
N GLU A 171 -12.05 -4.85 2.30
CA GLU A 171 -13.44 -4.84 2.80
C GLU A 171 -14.44 -4.84 1.64
N TYR A 172 -14.23 -4.02 0.62
CA TYR A 172 -15.03 -4.02 -0.62
C TYR A 172 -15.05 -5.41 -1.26
N CYS A 173 -13.89 -6.04 -1.44
CA CYS A 173 -13.81 -7.37 -2.03
C CYS A 173 -14.60 -8.40 -1.23
N ARG A 174 -14.50 -8.37 0.10
CA ARG A 174 -15.28 -9.25 0.98
C ARG A 174 -16.78 -9.02 0.83
N GLU A 175 -17.23 -7.77 0.84
CA GLU A 175 -18.65 -7.38 0.77
C GLU A 175 -19.27 -7.73 -0.59
N GLN A 176 -18.49 -7.63 -1.67
CA GLN A 176 -18.96 -7.98 -3.01
C GLN A 176 -18.80 -9.48 -3.33
N GLY A 177 -18.23 -10.29 -2.43
CA GLY A 177 -18.01 -11.73 -2.67
C GLY A 177 -16.95 -12.01 -3.73
N ILE A 178 -15.96 -11.10 -3.88
CA ILE A 178 -14.83 -11.26 -4.81
C ILE A 178 -13.89 -12.32 -4.24
N THR A 179 -13.52 -13.30 -5.05
CA THR A 179 -12.67 -14.44 -4.64
C THR A 179 -11.22 -14.32 -5.12
N CYS A 180 -10.96 -13.45 -6.09
CA CYS A 180 -9.63 -13.25 -6.64
C CYS A 180 -9.39 -11.76 -6.98
N VAL A 181 -8.23 -11.25 -6.58
CA VAL A 181 -7.75 -9.91 -6.93
C VAL A 181 -6.50 -10.04 -7.78
N VAL A 182 -6.52 -9.45 -8.99
CA VAL A 182 -5.43 -9.49 -9.96
C VAL A 182 -4.83 -8.08 -10.10
N THR A 183 -3.55 -7.90 -9.84
CA THR A 183 -2.86 -6.61 -10.02
C THR A 183 -1.80 -6.69 -11.09
N GLY A 184 -1.54 -5.59 -11.78
CA GLY A 184 -0.39 -5.49 -12.68
C GLY A 184 0.94 -5.66 -11.93
N ASP A 185 1.89 -6.39 -12.52
CA ASP A 185 3.26 -6.53 -11.97
C ASP A 185 4.19 -5.48 -12.57
N ILE A 186 4.43 -4.44 -11.81
CA ILE A 186 5.23 -3.27 -12.23
C ILE A 186 6.75 -3.51 -12.06
N ARG A 187 7.19 -4.62 -11.47
CA ARG A 187 8.61 -4.82 -11.14
C ARG A 187 9.54 -4.75 -12.35
N ASN A 188 9.10 -5.17 -13.52
CA ASN A 188 9.90 -5.19 -14.75
C ASN A 188 9.89 -3.86 -15.52
N ILE A 189 8.91 -2.98 -15.30
CA ILE A 189 8.84 -1.68 -16.00
C ILE A 189 10.01 -0.76 -15.63
N ARG A 190 10.59 -0.93 -14.45
CA ARG A 190 11.70 -0.09 -13.96
C ARG A 190 13.04 -0.35 -14.67
N ARG A 191 13.21 -1.50 -15.31
CA ARG A 191 14.52 -1.92 -15.86
C ARG A 191 14.77 -1.45 -17.28
N GLU A 192 13.73 -1.14 -18.06
CA GLU A 192 13.85 -0.99 -19.51
C GLU A 192 13.39 0.35 -20.11
N LYS A 193 12.87 1.29 -19.30
CA LYS A 193 12.36 2.56 -19.84
C LYS A 193 12.90 3.76 -19.07
N ASP A 194 13.70 4.56 -19.77
CA ASP A 194 13.95 5.95 -19.34
C ASP A 194 12.75 6.82 -19.74
N LEU A 195 11.96 7.18 -18.74
CA LEU A 195 10.80 8.07 -18.89
C LEU A 195 11.14 9.53 -18.63
N GLY A 196 12.45 9.86 -18.57
CA GLY A 196 12.97 11.16 -18.20
C GLY A 196 13.03 11.39 -16.68
N HIS A 197 14.00 12.19 -16.25
CA HIS A 197 14.38 12.38 -14.82
C HIS A 197 13.19 12.64 -13.88
N ARG A 198 12.28 13.55 -14.24
CA ARG A 198 11.11 13.89 -13.40
C ARG A 198 10.10 12.75 -13.28
N THR A 199 9.91 11.97 -14.32
CA THR A 199 8.95 10.86 -14.34
C THR A 199 9.54 9.67 -13.61
N ASN A 200 10.81 9.37 -13.82
CA ASN A 200 11.55 8.33 -13.11
C ASN A 200 11.55 8.57 -11.61
N GLN A 201 11.85 9.80 -11.16
CA GLN A 201 11.81 10.16 -9.74
C GLN A 201 10.42 9.92 -9.12
N LYS A 202 9.34 10.22 -9.84
CA LYS A 202 7.98 10.00 -9.38
C LYS A 202 7.61 8.52 -9.32
N PHE A 203 8.04 7.72 -10.30
CA PHE A 203 7.85 6.26 -10.28
C PHE A 203 8.64 5.59 -9.15
N HIS A 204 9.86 6.08 -8.85
CA HIS A 204 10.65 5.59 -7.72
C HIS A 204 10.01 5.92 -6.36
N SER A 205 9.21 6.99 -6.27
CA SER A 205 8.53 7.37 -5.02
C SER A 205 7.28 6.52 -4.72
N LEU A 206 6.75 5.78 -5.71
CA LEU A 206 5.54 4.98 -5.51
C LEU A 206 5.85 3.71 -4.69
N PRO A 207 5.11 3.48 -3.60
CA PRO A 207 5.39 2.38 -2.67
C PRO A 207 4.75 1.05 -3.11
N TYR A 208 4.93 0.64 -4.38
CA TYR A 208 4.28 -0.55 -4.96
C TYR A 208 4.48 -1.81 -4.11
N ASN A 209 5.71 -2.08 -3.68
CA ASN A 209 5.98 -3.26 -2.85
C ASN A 209 5.21 -3.22 -1.53
N ARG A 210 5.04 -2.04 -0.93
CA ARG A 210 4.26 -1.88 0.30
C ARG A 210 2.77 -2.13 0.04
N ILE A 211 2.26 -1.65 -1.10
CA ILE A 211 0.87 -1.89 -1.53
C ILE A 211 0.65 -3.39 -1.75
N TYR A 212 1.55 -4.08 -2.47
CA TYR A 212 1.45 -5.52 -2.69
C TYR A 212 1.44 -6.29 -1.37
N ILE A 213 2.37 -6.02 -0.47
CA ILE A 213 2.42 -6.66 0.85
C ILE A 213 1.13 -6.39 1.64
N MET A 214 0.65 -5.12 1.64
CA MET A 214 -0.55 -4.74 2.37
C MET A 214 -1.82 -5.39 1.81
N LEU A 215 -1.93 -5.53 0.49
CA LEU A 215 -3.06 -6.21 -0.16
C LEU A 215 -2.99 -7.71 0.11
N GLU A 216 -1.83 -8.33 -0.07
CA GLU A 216 -1.63 -9.77 0.08
C GLU A 216 -2.10 -10.27 1.45
N TYR A 217 -1.59 -9.70 2.56
CA TYR A 217 -1.99 -10.17 3.88
C TYR A 217 -3.43 -9.78 4.26
N LYS A 218 -3.96 -8.65 3.75
CA LYS A 218 -5.34 -8.24 4.06
C LYS A 218 -6.37 -9.07 3.32
N LEU A 219 -6.11 -9.39 2.05
CA LEU A 219 -6.97 -10.25 1.26
C LEU A 219 -6.92 -11.70 1.76
N LYS A 220 -5.72 -12.20 2.13
CA LYS A 220 -5.55 -13.53 2.74
C LYS A 220 -6.41 -13.70 4.01
N ARG A 221 -6.59 -12.66 4.82
CA ARG A 221 -7.50 -12.70 5.99
C ARG A 221 -8.95 -13.00 5.66
N TYR A 222 -9.35 -12.82 4.41
CA TYR A 222 -10.71 -13.12 3.91
C TYR A 222 -10.74 -14.31 2.97
N GLY A 223 -9.63 -15.07 2.85
CA GLY A 223 -9.51 -16.19 1.90
C GLY A 223 -9.49 -15.75 0.43
N ILE A 224 -9.26 -14.47 0.14
CA ILE A 224 -9.26 -13.93 -1.22
C ILE A 224 -7.87 -14.08 -1.83
N ARG A 225 -7.77 -14.70 -3.00
CA ARG A 225 -6.51 -14.86 -3.73
C ARG A 225 -5.98 -13.52 -4.25
N PHE A 226 -4.67 -13.34 -4.18
CA PHE A 226 -3.98 -12.18 -4.71
C PHE A 226 -2.93 -12.59 -5.74
N ILE A 227 -3.09 -12.13 -6.98
CA ILE A 227 -2.26 -12.51 -8.13
C ILE A 227 -1.62 -11.28 -8.74
N LYS A 228 -0.33 -11.40 -9.09
CA LYS A 228 0.42 -10.38 -9.85
C LYS A 228 0.54 -10.85 -11.29
N GLN A 229 -0.06 -10.09 -12.20
CA GLN A 229 -0.09 -10.38 -13.63
C GLN A 229 0.88 -9.47 -14.37
N GLU A 230 1.68 -10.02 -15.26
CA GLU A 230 2.50 -9.24 -16.19
C GLU A 230 1.60 -8.31 -17.03
N GLU A 231 1.96 -7.01 -17.11
CA GLU A 231 1.05 -5.97 -17.64
C GLU A 231 1.45 -5.37 -19.00
N SER A 232 2.42 -5.95 -19.73
CA SER A 232 2.80 -5.39 -21.03
C SER A 232 1.60 -5.31 -21.98
N TYR A 233 1.51 -4.18 -22.70
CA TYR A 233 0.45 -3.83 -23.65
C TYR A 233 -0.96 -3.60 -23.08
N THR A 234 -1.19 -3.78 -21.78
CA THR A 234 -2.53 -3.60 -21.19
C THR A 234 -3.07 -2.18 -21.34
N SER A 235 -2.22 -1.18 -21.27
CA SER A 235 -2.58 0.24 -21.46
C SER A 235 -2.68 0.68 -22.92
N GLN A 236 -2.29 -0.18 -23.88
CA GLN A 236 -2.20 0.16 -25.31
C GLN A 236 -3.22 -0.59 -26.16
N CYS A 237 -3.76 -1.70 -25.67
CA CYS A 237 -4.75 -2.49 -26.39
C CYS A 237 -6.16 -1.94 -26.17
N SER A 238 -6.96 -1.95 -27.25
CA SER A 238 -8.39 -1.66 -27.16
C SER A 238 -9.09 -2.65 -26.24
N PRO A 239 -10.05 -2.21 -25.40
CA PRO A 239 -10.92 -3.13 -24.64
C PRO A 239 -11.73 -4.04 -25.57
N LEU A 240 -11.92 -3.67 -26.83
CA LEU A 240 -12.67 -4.44 -27.84
C LEU A 240 -11.76 -5.33 -28.71
N ALA A 241 -10.42 -5.24 -28.57
CA ALA A 241 -9.50 -6.10 -29.31
C ALA A 241 -9.68 -7.57 -28.89
N PRO A 242 -9.45 -8.56 -29.80
CA PRO A 242 -9.63 -9.98 -29.49
C PRO A 242 -8.76 -10.46 -28.31
N LYS A 243 -7.53 -9.95 -28.20
CA LYS A 243 -6.56 -10.29 -27.14
C LYS A 243 -5.72 -9.08 -26.73
N VAL A 244 -5.15 -9.14 -25.51
CA VAL A 244 -4.14 -8.19 -25.06
C VAL A 244 -2.76 -8.68 -25.47
N GLY A 245 -2.03 -7.92 -26.29
CA GLY A 245 -0.70 -8.30 -26.74
C GLY A 245 -0.14 -7.35 -27.79
N LYS A 246 1.13 -7.54 -28.16
CA LYS A 246 1.88 -6.67 -29.08
C LYS A 246 1.14 -6.43 -30.42
N ARG A 247 0.53 -7.46 -30.98
CA ARG A 247 -0.18 -7.39 -32.26
C ARG A 247 -1.35 -6.40 -32.26
N TYR A 248 -2.00 -6.21 -31.11
CA TYR A 248 -3.19 -5.37 -30.94
C TYR A 248 -2.91 -4.08 -30.16
N ALA A 249 -1.63 -3.79 -29.91
CA ALA A 249 -1.21 -2.58 -29.21
C ALA A 249 -1.22 -1.38 -30.15
N GLU A 250 -2.00 -0.35 -29.82
CA GLU A 250 -2.14 0.89 -30.59
C GLU A 250 -1.86 2.11 -29.68
N PRO A 251 -0.56 2.50 -29.48
CA PRO A 251 -0.20 3.63 -28.62
C PRO A 251 -0.85 4.95 -29.05
N SER A 252 -1.14 5.11 -30.35
CA SER A 252 -1.78 6.31 -30.93
C SER A 252 -3.18 6.58 -30.39
N LYS A 253 -3.88 5.59 -29.86
CA LYS A 253 -5.21 5.73 -29.27
C LYS A 253 -5.16 6.38 -27.87
N ARG A 254 -3.97 6.53 -27.28
CA ARG A 254 -3.72 7.17 -25.98
C ARG A 254 -3.02 8.53 -26.13
N LYS A 255 -3.46 9.38 -27.06
CA LYS A 255 -2.87 10.71 -27.32
C LYS A 255 -3.07 11.67 -26.17
N GLU A 256 -4.23 11.66 -25.54
CA GLU A 256 -4.57 12.54 -24.44
C GLU A 256 -4.40 11.80 -23.12
N ARG A 257 -3.84 12.50 -22.13
CA ARG A 257 -3.62 11.94 -20.81
C ARG A 257 -4.96 11.56 -20.16
N GLY A 258 -5.04 10.33 -19.66
CA GLY A 258 -6.24 9.81 -18.98
C GLY A 258 -7.35 9.36 -19.92
N LEU A 259 -7.20 9.54 -21.24
CA LEU A 259 -8.19 9.16 -22.24
C LEU A 259 -7.64 8.09 -23.20
N TYR A 260 -8.48 7.14 -23.53
CA TYR A 260 -8.27 6.12 -24.55
C TYR A 260 -9.41 6.22 -25.58
N ARG A 261 -9.06 6.50 -26.84
CA ARG A 261 -10.02 6.67 -27.93
C ARG A 261 -10.01 5.44 -28.85
N ASP A 262 -11.17 4.84 -29.07
CA ASP A 262 -11.35 3.71 -29.98
C ASP A 262 -12.53 3.98 -30.91
N GLY A 263 -12.23 4.43 -32.13
CA GLY A 263 -13.23 4.96 -33.05
C GLY A 263 -14.01 6.11 -32.41
N ASN A 264 -15.33 5.98 -32.39
CA ASN A 264 -16.24 6.96 -31.78
C ASN A 264 -16.40 6.79 -30.24
N ARG A 265 -15.72 5.81 -29.65
CA ARG A 265 -15.81 5.53 -28.21
C ARG A 265 -14.62 6.11 -27.47
N THR A 266 -14.88 6.73 -26.33
CA THR A 266 -13.85 7.25 -25.43
C THR A 266 -13.98 6.59 -24.07
N TYR A 267 -12.86 6.10 -23.55
CA TYR A 267 -12.74 5.42 -22.26
C TYR A 267 -11.74 6.13 -21.37
N ASN A 268 -11.82 5.89 -20.07
CA ASN A 268 -10.74 6.26 -19.15
C ASN A 268 -9.55 5.31 -19.37
N ALA A 269 -8.35 5.85 -19.60
CA ALA A 269 -7.18 5.07 -19.96
C ALA A 269 -6.71 4.11 -18.84
N ASP A 270 -6.83 4.52 -17.58
CA ASP A 270 -6.45 3.68 -16.42
C ASP A 270 -7.49 2.58 -16.20
N ALA A 271 -8.79 2.87 -16.45
CA ALA A 271 -9.84 1.84 -16.42
C ALA A 271 -9.64 0.78 -17.53
N VAL A 272 -9.20 1.20 -18.71
CA VAL A 272 -8.80 0.26 -19.79
C VAL A 272 -7.60 -0.58 -19.35
N GLY A 273 -6.62 0.01 -18.66
CA GLY A 273 -5.48 -0.71 -18.08
C GLY A 273 -5.94 -1.82 -17.13
N ALA A 274 -6.75 -1.48 -16.12
CA ALA A 274 -7.28 -2.43 -15.16
C ALA A 274 -8.09 -3.55 -15.84
N TYR A 275 -8.99 -3.20 -16.75
CA TYR A 275 -9.78 -4.16 -17.52
C TYR A 275 -8.89 -5.13 -18.31
N ASN A 276 -7.89 -4.62 -19.00
CA ASN A 276 -6.99 -5.44 -19.82
C ASN A 276 -6.03 -6.31 -18.98
N ILE A 277 -5.67 -5.89 -17.75
CA ILE A 277 -4.96 -6.76 -16.81
C ILE A 277 -5.78 -8.02 -16.52
N LEU A 278 -7.08 -7.89 -16.28
CA LEU A 278 -7.95 -9.03 -16.03
C LEU A 278 -8.10 -9.91 -17.29
N ARG A 279 -8.29 -9.30 -18.46
CA ARG A 279 -8.36 -10.06 -19.74
C ARG A 279 -7.08 -10.84 -20.01
N LYS A 280 -5.93 -10.26 -19.69
CA LYS A 280 -4.65 -10.93 -19.86
C LYS A 280 -4.52 -12.10 -18.90
N TYR A 281 -4.94 -11.93 -17.64
CA TYR A 281 -5.02 -13.01 -16.67
C TYR A 281 -5.93 -14.14 -17.14
N HIS A 282 -7.14 -13.84 -17.63
CA HIS A 282 -8.07 -14.84 -18.20
C HIS A 282 -7.44 -15.59 -19.36
N SER A 283 -6.73 -14.89 -20.24
CA SER A 283 -6.05 -15.53 -21.39
C SER A 283 -4.96 -16.52 -20.95
N VAL A 284 -4.24 -16.23 -19.87
CA VAL A 284 -3.19 -17.09 -19.33
C VAL A 284 -3.78 -18.27 -18.55
N SER A 285 -4.86 -18.02 -17.79
CA SER A 285 -5.52 -19.03 -16.92
C SER A 285 -6.53 -19.90 -17.68
N GLY A 286 -6.74 -19.66 -18.97
CA GLY A 286 -7.71 -20.40 -19.79
C GLY A 286 -9.18 -20.09 -19.46
N VAL A 287 -9.45 -19.05 -18.68
CA VAL A 287 -10.80 -18.62 -18.31
C VAL A 287 -11.49 -17.99 -19.52
N LYS A 288 -12.61 -18.54 -19.93
CA LYS A 288 -13.46 -17.97 -20.98
C LYS A 288 -14.65 -17.29 -20.35
N ARG A 289 -14.56 -15.97 -20.17
CA ARG A 289 -15.65 -15.16 -19.63
C ARG A 289 -15.72 -13.83 -20.38
N GLU A 290 -16.94 -13.44 -20.73
CA GLU A 290 -17.20 -12.12 -21.28
C GLU A 290 -17.21 -11.07 -20.18
N LEU A 291 -16.47 -9.99 -20.39
CA LEU A 291 -16.33 -8.88 -19.44
C LEU A 291 -17.03 -7.64 -19.98
N SER A 292 -17.79 -6.95 -19.14
CA SER A 292 -18.50 -5.73 -19.53
C SER A 292 -17.55 -4.54 -19.70
N VAL A 293 -17.71 -3.78 -20.76
CA VAL A 293 -16.96 -2.54 -21.04
C VAL A 293 -17.70 -1.27 -20.61
N THR A 294 -18.91 -1.38 -20.08
CA THR A 294 -19.79 -0.23 -19.78
C THR A 294 -19.22 0.73 -18.76
N GLY A 295 -18.59 0.22 -17.70
CA GLY A 295 -18.00 1.03 -16.63
C GLY A 295 -16.68 1.71 -16.97
N LEU A 296 -16.08 1.44 -18.14
CA LEU A 296 -14.73 1.95 -18.46
C LEU A 296 -14.71 3.45 -18.79
N LYS A 297 -15.85 4.08 -19.05
CA LYS A 297 -15.92 5.49 -19.45
C LYS A 297 -15.67 6.43 -18.30
N THR A 298 -16.34 6.21 -17.19
CA THR A 298 -16.37 7.13 -16.04
C THR A 298 -16.18 6.36 -14.73
N PRO A 299 -14.93 6.07 -14.34
CA PRO A 299 -14.66 5.44 -13.05
C PRO A 299 -15.16 6.30 -11.89
N GLU A 300 -15.78 5.68 -10.91
CA GLU A 300 -16.16 6.33 -9.67
C GLU A 300 -14.93 6.69 -8.83
N ILE A 301 -14.88 7.91 -8.29
CA ILE A 301 -13.77 8.35 -7.43
C ILE A 301 -14.18 8.14 -5.97
N ILE A 302 -13.56 7.16 -5.33
CA ILE A 302 -13.82 6.86 -3.93
C ILE A 302 -12.87 7.66 -3.04
N LYS A 303 -13.44 8.47 -2.16
CA LYS A 303 -12.69 9.30 -1.21
C LYS A 303 -12.47 8.52 0.07
N VAL A 304 -11.24 8.05 0.28
CA VAL A 304 -10.81 7.49 1.56
C VAL A 304 -10.29 8.64 2.43
N ALA A 305 -10.76 8.73 3.68
CA ALA A 305 -10.32 9.76 4.63
C ALA A 305 -8.82 9.64 4.94
N VAL A 306 -8.14 10.78 5.06
CA VAL A 306 -6.72 10.87 5.46
C VAL A 306 -6.62 10.89 6.97
#